data_6eb3d2d06fd5f05335e5f4ba0b4c92ea
#
_entry.id   6eb3d2d06fd5f05335e5f4ba0b4c92ea
#
_cell.length_a   1.000
_cell.length_b   1.000
_cell.length_c   1.000
_cell.angle_alpha   90.00
_cell.angle_beta   90.00
_cell.angle_gamma   90.00
#
_symmetry.space_group_name_H-M   'P 1'
#
loop_
_entity.id
_entity.type
_entity.pdbx_description
1 polymer ?
#
loop_
_entity_poly.entity_id
_entity_poly.type
_entity_poly.pdbx_seq_one_letter_code
_entity_poly.pdbx_strand_id
1 'polypeptide(L)'
;PTSGKGTDMAENTASRERLIDARGLSTYYGASHILRGIDFAVARGETIGLMGRNGMGKSTLLKSIMGIVPPQSGTVQIKGQTMNGRPTFEVAQLGIAYVPEGRGIFGNLSVVENLKMAARAGTRGQRDWTYERVLKTFPRLTERLKNLGAQLSGGEQQMLSIGRALMTHPELMVLDEATEGLAPLIVAEIWRVIGEIRA
;
A
#
# COMPACT_ATOMS: atom_id res chain seq x y z
N PRO A 1 -21.65 12.85 -37.01
CA PRO A 1 -20.37 12.18 -36.94
C PRO A 1 -19.59 12.66 -35.74
N THR A 2 -19.71 11.97 -34.61
CA THR A 2 -18.85 12.18 -33.42
C THR A 2 -18.52 10.79 -32.89
N SER A 3 -17.49 10.21 -33.50
CA SER A 3 -16.87 8.97 -33.07
C SER A 3 -15.39 9.28 -32.87
N GLY A 4 -14.86 9.10 -31.68
CA GLY A 4 -13.43 9.19 -31.44
C GLY A 4 -13.03 9.85 -30.12
N LYS A 5 -13.28 9.21 -28.97
CA LYS A 5 -12.58 9.52 -27.70
C LYS A 5 -12.48 8.32 -26.74
N GLY A 6 -12.76 7.10 -27.20
CA GLY A 6 -12.71 5.92 -26.34
C GLY A 6 -11.45 5.04 -26.48
N THR A 7 -10.67 5.21 -27.53
CA THR A 7 -9.54 4.33 -27.86
C THR A 7 -8.18 4.79 -27.29
N ASP A 8 -8.02 6.08 -27.00
CA ASP A 8 -6.73 6.64 -26.55
C ASP A 8 -6.31 6.29 -25.12
N MET A 9 -7.26 5.95 -24.23
CA MET A 9 -6.93 5.58 -22.85
C MET A 9 -6.42 4.14 -22.71
N ALA A 10 -6.89 3.22 -23.54
CA ALA A 10 -6.49 1.81 -23.46
C ALA A 10 -5.10 1.56 -24.09
N GLU A 11 -4.74 2.26 -25.15
CA GLU A 11 -3.43 2.11 -25.80
C GLU A 11 -2.28 2.71 -24.98
N ASN A 12 -2.55 3.77 -24.19
CA ASN A 12 -1.52 4.41 -23.35
C ASN A 12 -1.13 3.57 -22.11
N THR A 13 -1.94 2.58 -21.72
CA THR A 13 -1.65 1.70 -20.58
C THR A 13 -0.72 0.53 -20.97
N ALA A 14 -0.73 0.12 -22.24
CA ALA A 14 0.04 -1.02 -22.73
C ALA A 14 1.57 -0.76 -22.77
N SER A 15 2.02 0.51 -22.78
CA SER A 15 3.44 0.88 -22.87
C SER A 15 4.11 1.15 -21.51
N ARG A 16 3.33 1.20 -20.40
CA ARG A 16 3.87 1.49 -19.07
C ARG A 16 4.39 0.23 -18.39
N GLU A 17 5.54 0.34 -17.74
CA GLU A 17 6.10 -0.73 -16.89
C GLU A 17 5.08 -1.18 -15.84
N ARG A 18 4.74 -2.48 -15.82
CA ARG A 18 3.87 -3.05 -14.78
C ARG A 18 4.65 -3.26 -13.49
N LEU A 19 4.18 -2.65 -12.44
CA LEU A 19 4.70 -2.86 -11.08
C LEU A 19 4.13 -4.13 -10.46
N ILE A 20 2.83 -4.40 -10.71
CA ILE A 20 2.14 -5.64 -10.31
C ILE A 20 1.48 -6.22 -11.55
N ASP A 21 1.63 -7.54 -11.75
CA ASP A 21 0.87 -8.32 -12.71
C ASP A 21 0.49 -9.66 -12.05
N ALA A 22 -0.78 -9.76 -11.66
CA ALA A 22 -1.34 -10.95 -11.05
C ALA A 22 -2.35 -11.58 -12.00
N ARG A 23 -2.28 -12.91 -12.21
CA ARG A 23 -3.11 -13.63 -13.16
C ARG A 23 -3.71 -14.88 -12.55
N GLY A 24 -5.02 -15.05 -12.75
CA GLY A 24 -5.77 -16.24 -12.37
C GLY A 24 -5.70 -16.56 -10.88
N LEU A 25 -5.61 -15.54 -9.98
CA LEU A 25 -5.44 -15.77 -8.56
C LEU A 25 -6.64 -16.47 -7.95
N SER A 26 -6.39 -17.62 -7.35
CA SER A 26 -7.36 -18.34 -6.51
C SER A 26 -6.79 -18.48 -5.11
N THR A 27 -7.50 -17.93 -4.11
CA THR A 27 -7.05 -17.90 -2.72
C THR A 27 -8.14 -18.42 -1.80
N TYR A 28 -7.73 -19.18 -0.80
CA TYR A 28 -8.62 -19.84 0.15
C TYR A 28 -8.26 -19.51 1.59
N TYR A 29 -9.26 -19.49 2.48
CA TYR A 29 -9.12 -19.59 3.93
C TYR A 29 -9.78 -20.90 4.38
N GLY A 30 -8.98 -21.91 4.67
CA GLY A 30 -9.48 -23.26 4.90
C GLY A 30 -10.26 -23.75 3.65
N ALA A 31 -11.54 -24.11 3.83
CA ALA A 31 -12.42 -24.54 2.75
C ALA A 31 -13.08 -23.37 1.96
N SER A 32 -12.96 -22.14 2.44
CA SER A 32 -13.62 -20.99 1.84
C SER A 32 -12.83 -20.44 0.67
N HIS A 33 -13.36 -20.53 -0.55
CA HIS A 33 -12.77 -19.98 -1.78
C HIS A 33 -13.11 -18.49 -1.92
N ILE A 34 -12.17 -17.61 -1.63
CA ILE A 34 -12.36 -16.15 -1.59
C ILE A 34 -12.07 -15.51 -2.94
N LEU A 35 -10.86 -15.75 -3.49
CA LEU A 35 -10.52 -15.26 -4.83
C LEU A 35 -10.68 -16.38 -5.84
N ARG A 36 -11.37 -16.09 -6.94
CA ARG A 36 -11.75 -17.10 -7.95
C ARG A 36 -11.24 -16.69 -9.32
N GLY A 37 -9.98 -16.98 -9.62
CA GLY A 37 -9.37 -16.69 -10.91
C GLY A 37 -9.24 -15.20 -11.21
N ILE A 38 -8.84 -14.38 -10.23
CA ILE A 38 -8.80 -12.92 -10.36
C ILE A 38 -7.52 -12.49 -11.09
N ASP A 39 -7.68 -11.63 -12.08
CA ASP A 39 -6.61 -10.88 -12.72
C ASP A 39 -6.55 -9.48 -12.13
N PHE A 40 -5.33 -8.99 -11.87
CA PHE A 40 -5.09 -7.65 -11.33
C PHE A 40 -3.73 -7.14 -11.78
N ALA A 41 -3.67 -5.89 -12.25
CA ALA A 41 -2.42 -5.29 -12.66
C ALA A 41 -2.35 -3.82 -12.22
N VAL A 42 -1.14 -3.34 -11.94
CA VAL A 42 -0.86 -1.93 -11.64
C VAL A 42 0.36 -1.50 -12.43
N ALA A 43 0.21 -0.45 -13.24
CA ALA A 43 1.31 0.15 -13.98
C ALA A 43 1.99 1.25 -13.15
N ARG A 44 3.23 1.60 -13.54
CA ARG A 44 3.96 2.72 -12.93
C ARG A 44 3.20 4.05 -13.11
N GLY A 45 3.04 4.79 -12.02
CA GLY A 45 2.31 6.07 -12.00
C GLY A 45 0.79 5.92 -12.03
N GLU A 46 0.27 4.69 -11.94
CA GLU A 46 -1.16 4.42 -11.85
C GLU A 46 -1.65 4.44 -10.40
N THR A 47 -2.90 4.85 -10.21
CA THR A 47 -3.62 4.73 -8.93
C THR A 47 -4.89 3.94 -9.17
N ILE A 48 -5.07 2.85 -8.42
CA ILE A 48 -6.22 1.96 -8.52
C ILE A 48 -6.99 1.98 -7.22
N GLY A 49 -8.30 2.23 -7.28
CA GLY A 49 -9.23 2.08 -6.17
C GLY A 49 -9.95 0.74 -6.23
N LEU A 50 -9.75 -0.12 -5.23
CA LEU A 50 -10.52 -1.35 -5.07
C LEU A 50 -11.85 -1.05 -4.38
N MET A 51 -12.95 -1.13 -5.13
CA MET A 51 -14.28 -0.88 -4.62
C MET A 51 -15.08 -2.19 -4.46
N GLY A 52 -15.93 -2.24 -3.47
CA GLY A 52 -16.81 -3.39 -3.21
C GLY A 52 -17.20 -3.49 -1.74
N ARG A 53 -18.23 -4.30 -1.47
CA ARG A 53 -18.73 -4.54 -0.10
C ARG A 53 -17.64 -5.19 0.78
N ASN A 54 -17.75 -5.04 2.09
CA ASN A 54 -16.88 -5.75 3.04
C ASN A 54 -17.07 -7.27 2.88
N GLY A 55 -15.98 -8.03 3.04
CA GLY A 55 -15.98 -9.48 2.84
C GLY A 55 -15.88 -9.95 1.38
N MET A 56 -15.83 -9.05 0.37
CA MET A 56 -15.73 -9.43 -1.05
C MET A 56 -14.31 -9.75 -1.52
N GLY A 57 -13.34 -9.91 -0.61
CA GLY A 57 -11.99 -10.35 -0.94
C GLY A 57 -10.98 -9.25 -1.29
N LYS A 58 -11.30 -7.95 -1.11
CA LYS A 58 -10.37 -6.84 -1.37
C LYS A 58 -9.05 -7.01 -0.62
N SER A 59 -9.12 -7.12 0.71
CA SER A 59 -7.93 -7.33 1.56
C SER A 59 -7.25 -8.67 1.27
N THR A 60 -8.02 -9.71 0.87
CA THR A 60 -7.45 -10.99 0.47
C THR A 60 -6.61 -10.85 -0.80
N LEU A 61 -7.09 -10.08 -1.79
CA LEU A 61 -6.33 -9.79 -3.02
C LEU A 61 -5.01 -9.10 -2.69
N LEU A 62 -5.06 -8.03 -1.88
CA LEU A 62 -3.86 -7.30 -1.46
C LEU A 62 -2.89 -8.20 -0.68
N LYS A 63 -3.40 -8.99 0.28
CA LYS A 63 -2.59 -9.95 1.05
C LYS A 63 -1.99 -11.05 0.18
N SER A 64 -2.71 -11.51 -0.86
CA SER A 64 -2.19 -12.52 -1.80
C SER A 64 -1.05 -11.95 -2.66
N ILE A 65 -1.19 -10.73 -3.16
CA ILE A 65 -0.14 -10.02 -3.91
C ILE A 65 1.10 -9.81 -3.04
N MET A 66 0.91 -9.45 -1.76
CA MET A 66 1.99 -9.24 -0.80
C MET A 66 2.64 -10.53 -0.29
N GLY A 67 2.14 -11.72 -0.68
CA GLY A 67 2.63 -13.01 -0.19
C GLY A 67 2.30 -13.30 1.29
N ILE A 68 1.39 -12.53 1.90
CA ILE A 68 0.92 -12.75 3.27
C ILE A 68 -0.02 -13.95 3.32
N VAL A 69 -0.89 -14.07 2.32
CA VAL A 69 -1.78 -15.22 2.12
C VAL A 69 -1.48 -15.78 0.74
N PRO A 70 -0.67 -16.84 0.63
CA PRO A 70 -0.28 -17.39 -0.67
C PRO A 70 -1.50 -17.85 -1.47
N PRO A 71 -1.63 -17.47 -2.76
CA PRO A 71 -2.67 -18.01 -3.62
C PRO A 71 -2.40 -19.52 -3.87
N GLN A 72 -3.47 -20.31 -3.94
CA GLN A 72 -3.38 -21.75 -4.26
C GLN A 72 -3.06 -21.98 -5.74
N SER A 73 -3.55 -21.07 -6.61
CA SER A 73 -3.24 -21.07 -8.04
C SER A 73 -3.19 -19.67 -8.60
N GLY A 74 -2.67 -19.53 -9.81
CA GLY A 74 -2.38 -18.27 -10.46
C GLY A 74 -0.94 -17.82 -10.25
N THR A 75 -0.61 -16.65 -10.77
CA THR A 75 0.75 -16.09 -10.71
C THR A 75 0.72 -14.67 -10.18
N VAL A 76 1.73 -14.30 -9.38
CA VAL A 76 1.98 -12.93 -8.94
C VAL A 76 3.37 -12.54 -9.43
N GLN A 77 3.44 -11.49 -10.22
CA GLN A 77 4.70 -10.88 -10.63
C GLN A 77 4.79 -9.45 -10.10
N ILE A 78 5.93 -9.12 -9.51
CA ILE A 78 6.29 -7.77 -9.08
C ILE A 78 7.49 -7.32 -9.91
N LYS A 79 7.33 -6.27 -10.70
CA LYS A 79 8.36 -5.75 -11.62
C LYS A 79 8.96 -6.87 -12.50
N GLY A 80 8.09 -7.75 -13.00
CA GLY A 80 8.45 -8.89 -13.84
C GLY A 80 9.04 -10.10 -13.11
N GLN A 81 9.24 -10.04 -11.79
CA GLN A 81 9.75 -11.15 -10.99
C GLN A 81 8.60 -11.94 -10.36
N THR A 82 8.59 -13.25 -10.53
CA THR A 82 7.57 -14.12 -9.91
C THR A 82 7.78 -14.22 -8.41
N MET A 83 6.71 -13.89 -7.65
CA MET A 83 6.70 -13.84 -6.19
C MET A 83 5.97 -15.01 -5.53
N ASN A 84 5.39 -15.93 -6.29
CA ASN A 84 4.70 -17.10 -5.74
C ASN A 84 5.62 -17.89 -4.82
N GLY A 85 5.18 -18.13 -3.58
CA GLY A 85 5.96 -18.87 -2.56
C GLY A 85 7.18 -18.12 -2.01
N ARG A 86 7.39 -16.87 -2.40
CA ARG A 86 8.46 -16.03 -1.86
C ARG A 86 8.04 -15.38 -0.54
N PRO A 87 8.96 -15.15 0.41
CA PRO A 87 8.68 -14.43 1.63
C PRO A 87 8.22 -12.99 1.38
N THR A 88 7.31 -12.48 2.20
CA THR A 88 6.73 -11.11 2.09
C THR A 88 7.81 -10.01 2.07
N PHE A 89 8.93 -10.19 2.75
CA PHE A 89 9.99 -9.19 2.78
C PHE A 89 10.64 -8.99 1.39
N GLU A 90 10.66 -10.00 0.53
CA GLU A 90 11.17 -9.86 -0.84
C GLU A 90 10.29 -8.94 -1.67
N VAL A 91 8.95 -9.00 -1.52
CA VAL A 91 8.02 -8.04 -2.14
C VAL A 91 8.34 -6.62 -1.67
N ALA A 92 8.58 -6.44 -0.37
CA ALA A 92 8.95 -5.14 0.19
C ALA A 92 10.32 -4.64 -0.35
N GLN A 93 11.30 -5.52 -0.56
CA GLN A 93 12.61 -5.17 -1.14
C GLN A 93 12.50 -4.71 -2.60
N LEU A 94 11.47 -5.12 -3.34
CA LEU A 94 11.18 -4.62 -4.68
C LEU A 94 10.56 -3.21 -4.70
N GLY A 95 10.39 -2.58 -3.53
CA GLY A 95 9.87 -1.22 -3.41
C GLY A 95 8.35 -1.15 -3.29
N ILE A 96 7.70 -2.22 -2.82
CA ILE A 96 6.27 -2.21 -2.53
C ILE A 96 6.08 -2.04 -1.02
N ALA A 97 5.41 -0.96 -0.60
CA ALA A 97 5.01 -0.78 0.80
C ALA A 97 3.55 -1.17 0.99
N TYR A 98 3.26 -1.84 2.09
CA TYR A 98 1.91 -2.25 2.49
C TYR A 98 1.52 -1.63 3.82
N VAL A 99 0.39 -0.93 3.82
CA VAL A 99 -0.26 -0.38 5.02
C VAL A 99 -1.49 -1.24 5.28
N PRO A 100 -1.48 -2.11 6.30
CA PRO A 100 -2.58 -3.02 6.59
C PRO A 100 -3.76 -2.31 7.26
N GLU A 101 -4.94 -2.92 7.21
CA GLU A 101 -6.15 -2.52 7.93
C GLU A 101 -5.90 -2.29 9.44
N GLY A 102 -5.14 -3.16 10.08
CA GLY A 102 -4.75 -3.06 11.50
C GLY A 102 -3.61 -2.07 11.77
N ARG A 103 -3.29 -1.16 10.83
CA ARG A 103 -2.26 -0.11 10.88
C ARG A 103 -0.83 -0.62 10.98
N GLY A 104 -0.56 -1.76 11.63
CA GLY A 104 0.76 -2.42 11.70
C GLY A 104 1.86 -1.59 12.37
N ILE A 105 1.51 -0.71 13.31
CA ILE A 105 2.49 0.05 14.12
C ILE A 105 2.96 -0.77 15.31
N PHE A 106 4.12 -0.42 15.87
CA PHE A 106 4.61 -0.99 17.12
C PHE A 106 4.10 -0.17 18.30
N GLY A 107 3.10 -0.70 19.00
CA GLY A 107 2.41 0.00 20.09
C GLY A 107 3.30 0.30 21.28
N ASN A 108 4.35 -0.48 21.50
CA ASN A 108 5.33 -0.34 22.58
C ASN A 108 6.54 0.54 22.23
N LEU A 109 6.60 1.05 21.01
CA LEU A 109 7.62 2.00 20.57
C LEU A 109 7.01 3.40 20.45
N SER A 110 7.82 4.43 20.68
CA SER A 110 7.44 5.82 20.44
C SER A 110 7.23 6.12 18.94
N VAL A 111 6.61 7.25 18.62
CA VAL A 111 6.48 7.73 17.24
C VAL A 111 7.85 7.83 16.57
N VAL A 112 8.84 8.41 17.26
CA VAL A 112 10.23 8.53 16.75
C VAL A 112 10.82 7.17 16.41
N GLU A 113 10.71 6.21 17.32
CA GLU A 113 11.28 4.87 17.14
C GLU A 113 10.57 4.11 16.01
N ASN A 114 9.24 4.19 15.93
CA ASN A 114 8.46 3.62 14.84
C ASN A 114 8.91 4.12 13.47
N LEU A 115 9.14 5.43 13.31
CA LEU A 115 9.59 6.03 12.05
C LEU A 115 11.05 5.65 11.75
N LYS A 116 11.96 5.81 12.72
CA LYS A 116 13.39 5.53 12.52
C LYS A 116 13.65 4.06 12.17
N MET A 117 12.94 3.13 12.80
CA MET A 117 13.07 1.71 12.52
C MET A 117 12.62 1.32 11.10
N ALA A 118 11.70 2.06 10.50
CA ALA A 118 11.24 1.84 9.14
C ALA A 118 12.18 2.43 8.08
N ALA A 119 13.10 3.33 8.47
CA ALA A 119 13.94 4.10 7.55
C ALA A 119 14.92 3.20 6.79
N ARG A 120 14.83 3.23 5.47
CA ARG A 120 15.78 2.58 4.56
C ARG A 120 15.87 3.37 3.25
N ALA A 121 16.93 3.16 2.47
CA ALA A 121 16.99 3.70 1.12
C ALA A 121 15.98 2.99 0.20
N GLY A 122 15.45 3.71 -0.78
CA GLY A 122 14.63 3.14 -1.82
C GLY A 122 15.43 2.22 -2.76
N THR A 123 14.74 1.51 -3.67
CA THR A 123 15.34 0.51 -4.58
C THR A 123 16.41 1.08 -5.51
N ARG A 124 16.42 2.40 -5.72
CA ARG A 124 17.42 3.13 -6.53
C ARG A 124 18.29 4.04 -5.67
N GLY A 125 18.33 3.80 -4.34
CA GLY A 125 19.13 4.60 -3.40
C GLY A 125 18.48 5.92 -2.98
N GLN A 126 17.20 6.19 -3.33
CA GLN A 126 16.48 7.40 -2.93
C GLN A 126 16.42 7.53 -1.40
N ARG A 127 16.50 8.80 -0.91
CA ARG A 127 16.38 9.16 0.50
C ARG A 127 15.52 10.42 0.71
N ASP A 128 14.55 10.65 -0.19
CA ASP A 128 13.72 11.87 -0.21
C ASP A 128 12.69 11.90 0.93
N TRP A 129 12.23 10.73 1.39
CA TRP A 129 11.34 10.60 2.53
C TRP A 129 12.16 10.55 3.82
N THR A 130 12.65 11.73 4.24
CA THR A 130 13.34 11.85 5.53
C THR A 130 12.35 11.88 6.68
N TYR A 131 12.85 11.67 7.89
CA TYR A 131 12.08 11.81 9.12
C TYR A 131 11.40 13.19 9.20
N GLU A 132 12.12 14.25 8.89
CA GLU A 132 11.63 15.62 8.90
C GLU A 132 10.53 15.84 7.86
N ARG A 133 10.68 15.25 6.66
CA ARG A 133 9.67 15.32 5.61
C ARG A 133 8.38 14.62 6.04
N VAL A 134 8.47 13.44 6.67
CA VAL A 134 7.29 12.73 7.20
C VAL A 134 6.58 13.56 8.26
N LEU A 135 7.31 14.18 9.19
CA LEU A 135 6.70 15.05 10.20
C LEU A 135 6.07 16.32 9.61
N LYS A 136 6.68 16.90 8.57
CA LYS A 136 6.08 18.01 7.83
C LYS A 136 4.80 17.59 7.11
N THR A 137 4.75 16.37 6.59
CA THR A 137 3.58 15.79 5.91
C THR A 137 2.45 15.49 6.88
N PHE A 138 2.78 15.03 8.10
CA PHE A 138 1.84 14.72 9.19
C PHE A 138 2.14 15.54 10.44
N PRO A 139 1.78 16.84 10.48
CA PRO A 139 2.12 17.74 11.62
C PRO A 139 1.61 17.25 12.98
N ARG A 140 0.47 16.53 13.01
CA ARG A 140 -0.08 15.94 14.24
C ARG A 140 0.88 14.97 14.93
N LEU A 141 1.73 14.27 14.19
CA LEU A 141 2.74 13.38 14.77
C LEU A 141 3.84 14.15 15.50
N THR A 142 4.10 15.41 15.13
CA THR A 142 5.11 16.27 15.76
C THR A 142 4.79 16.53 17.23
N GLU A 143 3.51 16.64 17.58
CA GLU A 143 3.05 16.84 18.96
C GLU A 143 3.15 15.55 19.79
N ARG A 144 3.36 14.40 19.17
CA ARG A 144 3.28 13.07 19.76
C ARG A 144 4.60 12.29 19.71
N LEU A 145 5.72 12.92 19.40
CA LEU A 145 7.00 12.25 19.12
C LEU A 145 7.43 11.24 20.18
N LYS A 146 7.22 11.58 21.47
CA LYS A 146 7.59 10.73 22.61
C LYS A 146 6.48 9.77 23.06
N ASN A 147 5.24 9.92 22.53
CA ASN A 147 4.15 9.02 22.87
C ASN A 147 4.40 7.64 22.26
N LEU A 148 4.02 6.61 22.99
CA LEU A 148 4.00 5.24 22.47
C LEU A 148 2.90 5.08 21.43
N GLY A 149 3.10 4.21 20.45
CA GLY A 149 2.11 3.93 19.40
C GLY A 149 0.73 3.58 19.94
N ALA A 150 0.66 2.82 21.04
CA ALA A 150 -0.59 2.47 21.70
C ALA A 150 -1.33 3.66 22.34
N GLN A 151 -0.65 4.78 22.59
CA GLN A 151 -1.22 6.00 23.18
C GLN A 151 -1.80 6.96 22.14
N LEU A 152 -1.61 6.67 20.86
CA LEU A 152 -2.10 7.49 19.76
C LEU A 152 -3.58 7.23 19.49
N SER A 153 -4.29 8.25 19.04
CA SER A 153 -5.63 8.09 18.45
C SER A 153 -5.59 7.25 17.19
N GLY A 154 -6.74 6.70 16.77
CA GLY A 154 -6.82 5.90 15.55
C GLY A 154 -6.30 6.62 14.29
N GLY A 155 -6.58 7.92 14.17
CA GLY A 155 -6.07 8.73 13.06
C GLY A 155 -4.57 8.97 13.13
N GLU A 156 -4.01 9.26 14.31
CA GLU A 156 -2.57 9.40 14.52
C GLU A 156 -1.83 8.10 14.24
N GLN A 157 -2.40 6.95 14.66
CA GLN A 157 -1.84 5.62 14.35
C GLN A 157 -1.82 5.36 12.84
N GLN A 158 -2.87 5.77 12.12
CA GLN A 158 -2.93 5.63 10.66
C GLN A 158 -1.89 6.51 9.97
N MET A 159 -1.74 7.77 10.40
CA MET A 159 -0.70 8.67 9.90
C MET A 159 0.70 8.10 10.17
N LEU A 160 0.93 7.53 11.36
CA LEU A 160 2.19 6.87 11.70
C LEU A 160 2.45 5.66 10.80
N SER A 161 1.44 4.85 10.51
CA SER A 161 1.55 3.70 9.61
C SER A 161 1.93 4.10 8.19
N ILE A 162 1.25 5.13 7.64
CA ILE A 162 1.58 5.69 6.33
C ILE A 162 2.98 6.31 6.35
N GLY A 163 3.33 7.07 7.40
CA GLY A 163 4.66 7.65 7.58
C GLY A 163 5.77 6.59 7.57
N ARG A 164 5.55 5.47 8.25
CA ARG A 164 6.48 4.33 8.23
C ARG A 164 6.63 3.73 6.82
N ALA A 165 5.52 3.59 6.09
CA ALA A 165 5.56 3.15 4.69
C ALA A 165 6.39 4.10 3.82
N LEU A 166 6.19 5.41 3.95
CA LEU A 166 6.95 6.44 3.21
C LEU A 166 8.45 6.41 3.52
N MET A 167 8.83 6.16 4.78
CA MET A 167 10.24 6.02 5.19
C MET A 167 10.97 4.86 4.49
N THR A 168 10.26 3.97 3.82
CA THR A 168 10.86 2.91 2.99
C THR A 168 11.12 3.33 1.54
N HIS A 169 10.77 4.55 1.15
CA HIS A 169 10.87 5.09 -0.21
C HIS A 169 10.22 4.17 -1.27
N PRO A 170 8.94 3.85 -1.13
CA PRO A 170 8.28 2.88 -2.00
C PRO A 170 8.09 3.42 -3.41
N GLU A 171 8.16 2.54 -4.40
CA GLU A 171 7.73 2.82 -5.78
C GLU A 171 6.22 2.63 -5.95
N LEU A 172 5.61 1.80 -5.08
CA LEU A 172 4.17 1.61 -4.98
C LEU A 172 3.77 1.45 -3.52
N MET A 173 2.71 2.15 -3.13
CA MET A 173 2.08 1.99 -1.81
C MET A 173 0.73 1.29 -1.96
N VAL A 174 0.57 0.21 -1.22
CA VAL A 174 -0.67 -0.54 -1.11
C VAL A 174 -1.32 -0.18 0.23
N LEU A 175 -2.55 0.37 0.17
CA LEU A 175 -3.31 0.79 1.34
C LEU A 175 -4.55 -0.10 1.48
N ASP A 176 -4.64 -0.83 2.59
CA ASP A 176 -5.77 -1.70 2.90
C ASP A 176 -6.66 -1.03 3.96
N GLU A 177 -7.85 -0.59 3.56
CA GLU A 177 -8.85 0.09 4.40
C GLU A 177 -8.29 1.30 5.21
N ALA A 178 -7.38 2.06 4.59
CA ALA A 178 -6.61 3.11 5.26
C ALA A 178 -7.43 4.27 5.86
N THR A 179 -8.71 4.36 5.57
CA THR A 179 -9.59 5.43 6.04
C THR A 179 -10.80 4.92 6.82
N GLU A 180 -10.97 3.60 6.97
CA GLU A 180 -12.12 3.04 7.67
C GLU A 180 -12.10 3.37 9.16
N GLY A 181 -13.25 3.78 9.69
CA GLY A 181 -13.42 4.12 11.11
C GLY A 181 -12.72 5.42 11.55
N LEU A 182 -12.25 6.24 10.63
CA LEU A 182 -11.60 7.51 10.92
C LEU A 182 -12.56 8.71 10.80
N ALA A 183 -12.31 9.75 11.60
CA ALA A 183 -13.04 11.00 11.50
C ALA A 183 -12.85 11.66 10.11
N PRO A 184 -13.89 12.33 9.54
CA PRO A 184 -13.84 12.89 8.19
C PRO A 184 -12.64 13.82 7.93
N LEU A 185 -12.25 14.63 8.91
CA LEU A 185 -11.07 15.52 8.80
C LEU A 185 -9.76 14.73 8.62
N ILE A 186 -9.62 13.60 9.31
CA ILE A 186 -8.44 12.73 9.18
C ILE A 186 -8.43 12.06 7.81
N VAL A 187 -9.59 11.61 7.36
CA VAL A 187 -9.75 11.03 6.01
C VAL A 187 -9.32 12.04 4.94
N ALA A 188 -9.79 13.29 5.04
CA ALA A 188 -9.41 14.36 4.10
C ALA A 188 -7.89 14.62 4.12
N GLU A 189 -7.25 14.63 5.29
CA GLU A 189 -5.82 14.81 5.45
C GLU A 189 -5.02 13.67 4.79
N ILE A 190 -5.43 12.42 5.00
CA ILE A 190 -4.83 11.25 4.36
C ILE A 190 -4.94 11.33 2.84
N TRP A 191 -6.12 11.68 2.30
CA TRP A 191 -6.30 11.81 0.85
C TRP A 191 -5.48 12.95 0.26
N ARG A 192 -5.34 14.08 0.97
CA ARG A 192 -4.43 15.16 0.56
C ARG A 192 -2.99 14.66 0.41
N VAL A 193 -2.49 13.93 1.41
CA VAL A 193 -1.14 13.36 1.40
C VAL A 193 -0.97 12.34 0.26
N ILE A 194 -1.95 11.46 0.03
CA ILE A 194 -1.92 10.52 -1.10
C ILE A 194 -1.83 11.28 -2.43
N GLY A 195 -2.58 12.38 -2.56
CA GLY A 195 -2.51 13.26 -3.73
C GLY A 195 -1.12 13.88 -3.94
N GLU A 196 -0.46 14.33 -2.88
CA GLU A 196 0.89 14.91 -2.93
C GLU A 196 1.99 13.88 -3.24
N ILE A 197 1.83 12.63 -2.81
CA ILE A 197 2.77 11.53 -3.11
C ILE A 197 2.70 11.17 -4.60
N ARG A 198 1.52 11.32 -5.20
CA ARG A 198 1.25 10.99 -6.61
C ARG A 198 1.80 12.02 -7.59
N ALA A 199 1.93 13.29 -7.19
CA ALA A 199 2.40 14.40 -8.02
C ALA A 199 3.92 14.33 -8.21
#